data_dc159c24d00f3dfe57df57e1901bb975
#
_entry.id   dc159c24d00f3dfe57df57e1901bb975
#
_cell.length_a   1.000
_cell.length_b   1.000
_cell.length_c   1.000
_cell.angle_alpha   90.00
_cell.angle_beta   90.00
_cell.angle_gamma   90.00
#
_symmetry.space_group_name_H-M   'P 1'
#
loop_
_entity.id
_entity.type
_entity.pdbx_description
1 polymer ?
#
loop_
_entity_poly.entity_id
_entity_poly.type
_entity_poly.pdbx_seq_one_letter_code
_entity_poly.pdbx_strand_id
1 'polypeptide(L)'
;MIVTRRGVLFGASLSGIALLGGCTSGDSDGVRIGFVVKMPEVQWFQDEWAFAGRAAQALGFDLLRIGGEDGDRVLAALNTLYARYAQGLVICAPDPRLGPAIADFGVRTGIKILSVDDRLTGSTGAPIASIPHVGISAVAIGATAGEAALAESRRRGWDLSSLGVLRIAHDSLETGRDRTMGAVRALVAGGVPQDRIFDAPQRTTDTEGAFTAAAPVLTRGGDIANWIILGLNDETVVGGVRAAEGLRLPAAQVIGVGIGGSQAAIADLEKPTPTGFFASVLLSARRHGYDTSAAMYRWITDGVRPPPETLTPGILIDRGNFRAVLAQEAA
;
A
#
# COMPACT_ATOMS: atom_id res chain seq x y z
N MET A 1 -70.43 -38.87 55.58
CA MET A 1 -71.67 -38.30 55.01
C MET A 1 -71.24 -37.96 53.54
N ILE A 2 -71.49 -38.86 52.61
CA ILE A 2 -72.59 -38.75 51.65
C ILE A 2 -72.34 -37.52 50.73
N VAL A 3 -72.19 -37.54 49.40
CA VAL A 3 -72.72 -38.30 48.26
C VAL A 3 -72.05 -37.84 46.98
N THR A 4 -71.57 -38.74 46.13
CA THR A 4 -71.90 -38.99 44.70
C THR A 4 -72.08 -37.76 43.75
N ARG A 5 -71.64 -37.68 42.50
CA ARG A 5 -71.80 -38.56 41.33
C ARG A 5 -71.28 -37.85 40.05
N ARG A 6 -70.79 -38.70 39.15
CA ARG A 6 -70.95 -38.68 37.64
C ARG A 6 -70.42 -37.43 36.92
N GLY A 7 -69.46 -37.49 36.04
CA GLY A 7 -69.39 -38.40 34.89
C GLY A 7 -69.81 -37.67 33.59
N VAL A 8 -68.89 -37.43 32.66
CA VAL A 8 -69.13 -37.52 31.20
C VAL A 8 -67.79 -37.46 30.48
N LEU A 9 -67.49 -38.48 29.73
CA LEU A 9 -66.41 -38.58 28.72
C LEU A 9 -66.80 -37.72 27.54
N PHE A 10 -65.85 -36.88 27.08
CA PHE A 10 -65.77 -36.45 25.71
C PHE A 10 -64.30 -36.51 25.24
N GLY A 11 -64.08 -37.39 24.29
CA GLY A 11 -62.82 -37.52 23.63
C GLY A 11 -62.55 -36.32 22.71
N ALA A 12 -61.38 -35.79 22.75
CA ALA A 12 -60.89 -34.87 21.78
C ALA A 12 -59.53 -35.38 21.31
N SER A 13 -59.45 -35.77 20.07
CA SER A 13 -58.28 -36.20 19.33
C SER A 13 -57.25 -35.09 19.29
N LEU A 14 -56.12 -35.26 19.97
CA LEU A 14 -54.94 -34.41 19.78
C LEU A 14 -54.20 -34.87 18.55
N SER A 15 -54.37 -34.14 17.45
CA SER A 15 -53.45 -34.16 16.30
C SER A 15 -52.13 -33.57 16.72
N GLY A 16 -51.15 -34.43 16.94
CA GLY A 16 -49.75 -34.01 17.17
C GLY A 16 -49.18 -33.36 15.91
N ILE A 17 -49.03 -32.02 15.94
CA ILE A 17 -48.18 -31.32 14.97
C ILE A 17 -46.74 -31.51 15.49
N ALA A 18 -46.02 -32.47 14.89
CA ALA A 18 -44.57 -32.55 15.00
C ALA A 18 -43.99 -31.33 14.32
N LEU A 19 -43.63 -30.32 15.12
CA LEU A 19 -42.68 -29.28 14.70
C LEU A 19 -41.33 -29.97 14.49
N LEU A 20 -41.08 -30.42 13.28
CA LEU A 20 -39.74 -30.68 12.78
C LEU A 20 -39.03 -29.30 12.77
N GLY A 21 -38.43 -28.94 13.89
CA GLY A 21 -37.41 -27.92 13.96
C GLY A 21 -36.27 -28.42 13.08
N GLY A 22 -36.31 -28.06 11.81
CA GLY A 22 -35.15 -28.17 10.94
C GLY A 22 -34.10 -27.27 11.52
N CYS A 23 -33.09 -27.87 12.18
CA CYS A 23 -31.79 -27.24 12.29
C CYS A 23 -31.30 -27.05 10.87
N THR A 24 -31.63 -25.92 10.27
CA THR A 24 -30.83 -25.41 9.18
C THR A 24 -29.52 -25.07 9.85
N SER A 25 -28.56 -26.00 9.86
CA SER A 25 -27.15 -25.70 9.93
C SER A 25 -26.95 -24.68 8.82
N GLY A 26 -26.93 -23.42 9.21
CA GLY A 26 -26.58 -22.33 8.32
C GLY A 26 -25.13 -22.56 7.87
N ASP A 27 -24.95 -23.34 6.81
CA ASP A 27 -23.84 -23.11 5.92
C ASP A 27 -24.02 -21.66 5.46
N SER A 28 -23.19 -20.79 6.00
CA SER A 28 -23.16 -19.40 5.57
C SER A 28 -22.71 -19.44 4.12
N ASP A 29 -23.63 -19.32 3.17
CA ASP A 29 -23.40 -19.09 1.74
C ASP A 29 -22.68 -17.74 1.50
N GLY A 30 -22.00 -17.21 2.53
CA GLY A 30 -21.29 -15.95 2.50
C GLY A 30 -20.01 -16.06 1.66
N VAL A 31 -19.74 -15.00 0.91
CA VAL A 31 -18.48 -14.85 0.19
C VAL A 31 -17.32 -14.83 1.20
N ARG A 32 -16.27 -15.61 0.95
CA ARG A 32 -15.03 -15.65 1.73
C ARG A 32 -13.84 -15.26 0.86
N ILE A 33 -13.08 -14.26 1.32
CA ILE A 33 -11.93 -13.74 0.61
C ILE A 33 -10.70 -13.84 1.51
N GLY A 34 -9.64 -14.49 1.01
CA GLY A 34 -8.33 -14.47 1.64
C GLY A 34 -7.57 -13.20 1.28
N PHE A 35 -6.88 -12.62 2.27
CA PHE A 35 -5.91 -11.56 2.03
C PHE A 35 -4.57 -11.98 2.65
N VAL A 36 -3.63 -12.34 1.78
CA VAL A 36 -2.30 -12.85 2.17
C VAL A 36 -1.28 -11.74 1.97
N VAL A 37 -0.49 -11.45 3.00
CA VAL A 37 0.58 -10.44 2.96
C VAL A 37 1.93 -11.02 3.35
N LYS A 38 3.00 -10.51 2.76
CA LYS A 38 4.36 -11.02 2.92
C LYS A 38 5.03 -10.64 4.25
N MET A 39 4.61 -9.54 4.89
CA MET A 39 5.20 -9.03 6.14
C MET A 39 4.10 -8.52 7.07
N PRO A 40 3.39 -9.41 7.76
CA PRO A 40 2.22 -9.06 8.56
C PRO A 40 2.52 -8.10 9.74
N GLU A 41 3.78 -7.97 10.16
CA GLU A 41 4.22 -7.07 11.21
C GLU A 41 4.47 -5.62 10.73
N VAL A 42 4.56 -5.39 9.41
CA VAL A 42 4.80 -4.07 8.83
C VAL A 42 3.52 -3.26 8.77
N GLN A 43 3.56 -2.00 9.19
CA GLN A 43 2.40 -1.11 9.30
C GLN A 43 1.61 -1.00 8.00
N TRP A 44 2.28 -0.91 6.84
CA TRP A 44 1.64 -0.89 5.52
C TRP A 44 0.65 -2.05 5.35
N PHE A 45 1.06 -3.29 5.63
CA PHE A 45 0.23 -4.47 5.48
C PHE A 45 -0.86 -4.59 6.56
N GLN A 46 -0.61 -4.04 7.75
CA GLN A 46 -1.64 -3.92 8.79
C GLN A 46 -2.74 -2.95 8.35
N ASP A 47 -2.37 -1.83 7.74
CA ASP A 47 -3.33 -0.85 7.22
C ASP A 47 -4.13 -1.43 6.04
N GLU A 48 -3.50 -2.17 5.13
CA GLU A 48 -4.23 -2.90 4.07
C GLU A 48 -5.27 -3.87 4.64
N TRP A 49 -4.89 -4.66 5.64
CA TRP A 49 -5.82 -5.57 6.32
C TRP A 49 -6.95 -4.84 7.05
N ALA A 50 -6.65 -3.69 7.64
CA ALA A 50 -7.67 -2.86 8.28
C ALA A 50 -8.68 -2.35 7.26
N PHE A 51 -8.22 -1.84 6.11
CA PHE A 51 -9.09 -1.39 5.01
C PHE A 51 -9.84 -2.53 4.32
N ALA A 52 -9.20 -3.69 4.12
CA ALA A 52 -9.88 -4.90 3.65
C ALA A 52 -11.00 -5.34 4.62
N GLY A 53 -10.77 -5.21 5.94
CA GLY A 53 -11.79 -5.46 6.96
C GLY A 53 -12.98 -4.51 6.88
N ARG A 54 -12.74 -3.22 6.55
CA ARG A 54 -13.83 -2.26 6.30
C ARG A 54 -14.63 -2.64 5.04
N ALA A 55 -13.95 -3.07 3.97
CA ALA A 55 -14.64 -3.57 2.78
C ALA A 55 -15.48 -4.81 3.10
N ALA A 56 -14.95 -5.73 3.92
CA ALA A 56 -15.67 -6.93 4.37
C ALA A 56 -16.94 -6.57 5.14
N GLN A 57 -16.84 -5.62 6.07
CA GLN A 57 -17.98 -5.14 6.84
C GLN A 57 -19.02 -4.42 5.96
N ALA A 58 -18.56 -3.57 5.03
CA ALA A 58 -19.45 -2.79 4.17
C ALA A 58 -20.19 -3.64 3.12
N LEU A 59 -19.54 -4.71 2.60
CA LEU A 59 -20.05 -5.55 1.51
C LEU A 59 -20.63 -6.90 1.99
N GLY A 60 -20.43 -7.27 3.26
CA GLY A 60 -20.96 -8.48 3.85
C GLY A 60 -20.24 -9.75 3.44
N PHE A 61 -18.91 -9.78 3.48
CA PHE A 61 -18.12 -10.99 3.23
C PHE A 61 -17.19 -11.33 4.40
N ASP A 62 -16.76 -12.59 4.50
CA ASP A 62 -15.79 -13.04 5.47
C ASP A 62 -14.36 -12.79 4.97
N LEU A 63 -13.56 -12.04 5.70
CA LEU A 63 -12.16 -11.78 5.42
C LEU A 63 -11.23 -12.71 6.20
N LEU A 64 -10.41 -13.49 5.49
CA LEU A 64 -9.38 -14.37 6.06
C LEU A 64 -8.00 -13.70 5.91
N ARG A 65 -7.49 -13.09 6.97
CA ARG A 65 -6.16 -12.45 7.01
C ARG A 65 -5.10 -13.49 7.34
N ILE A 66 -4.09 -13.66 6.48
CA ILE A 66 -3.05 -14.69 6.64
C ILE A 66 -1.69 -14.08 6.29
N GLY A 67 -0.68 -14.30 7.16
CA GLY A 67 0.72 -14.02 6.86
C GLY A 67 1.29 -15.08 5.92
N GLY A 68 2.10 -14.65 4.96
CA GLY A 68 2.77 -15.51 3.98
C GLY A 68 4.21 -15.04 3.78
N GLU A 69 5.01 -15.11 4.85
CA GLU A 69 6.34 -14.50 4.95
C GLU A 69 7.41 -15.22 4.12
N ASP A 70 7.11 -16.45 3.71
CA ASP A 70 7.94 -17.28 2.83
C ASP A 70 7.08 -18.18 1.92
N GLY A 71 7.71 -18.92 1.02
CA GLY A 71 7.02 -19.78 0.06
C GLY A 71 6.22 -20.91 0.72
N ASP A 72 6.72 -21.49 1.80
CA ASP A 72 6.04 -22.59 2.50
C ASP A 72 4.80 -22.08 3.22
N ARG A 73 4.88 -20.90 3.83
CA ARG A 73 3.73 -20.22 4.45
C ARG A 73 2.69 -19.79 3.42
N VAL A 74 3.11 -19.34 2.24
CA VAL A 74 2.16 -19.08 1.13
C VAL A 74 1.43 -20.35 0.74
N LEU A 75 2.12 -21.49 0.54
CA LEU A 75 1.48 -22.78 0.22
C LEU A 75 0.52 -23.25 1.32
N ALA A 76 0.89 -23.08 2.59
CA ALA A 76 0.02 -23.37 3.73
C ALA A 76 -1.22 -22.47 3.75
N ALA A 77 -1.06 -21.17 3.42
CA ALA A 77 -2.15 -20.22 3.29
C ALA A 77 -3.13 -20.64 2.18
N LEU A 78 -2.63 -21.02 1.01
CA LEU A 78 -3.47 -21.51 -0.10
C LEU A 78 -4.31 -22.72 0.32
N ASN A 79 -3.70 -23.72 0.99
CA ASN A 79 -4.40 -24.90 1.49
C ASN A 79 -5.46 -24.53 2.54
N THR A 80 -5.16 -23.58 3.42
CA THR A 80 -6.09 -23.08 4.43
C THR A 80 -7.31 -22.40 3.78
N LEU A 81 -7.09 -21.57 2.75
CA LEU A 81 -8.15 -20.91 2.02
C LEU A 81 -9.07 -21.90 1.32
N TYR A 82 -8.49 -22.93 0.67
CA TYR A 82 -9.27 -24.00 0.05
C TYR A 82 -10.10 -24.77 1.07
N ALA A 83 -9.51 -25.17 2.19
CA ALA A 83 -10.21 -25.88 3.27
C ALA A 83 -11.30 -25.03 3.94
N ARG A 84 -11.20 -23.69 3.86
CA ARG A 84 -12.21 -22.75 4.36
C ARG A 84 -13.20 -22.30 3.29
N TYR A 85 -13.21 -22.92 2.12
CA TYR A 85 -14.13 -22.60 1.01
C TYR A 85 -14.05 -21.12 0.57
N ALA A 86 -12.84 -20.53 0.56
CA ALA A 86 -12.65 -19.20 0.02
C ALA A 86 -12.89 -19.21 -1.50
N GLN A 87 -13.55 -18.18 -2.02
CA GLN A 87 -13.81 -18.02 -3.46
C GLN A 87 -12.82 -17.05 -4.11
N GLY A 88 -12.12 -16.24 -3.30
CA GLY A 88 -11.14 -15.26 -3.77
C GLY A 88 -9.92 -15.18 -2.89
N LEU A 89 -8.81 -14.78 -3.51
CA LEU A 89 -7.52 -14.52 -2.89
C LEU A 89 -6.95 -13.19 -3.40
N VAL A 90 -6.72 -12.25 -2.49
CA VAL A 90 -5.84 -11.09 -2.70
C VAL A 90 -4.48 -11.43 -2.08
N ILE A 91 -3.39 -11.25 -2.82
CA ILE A 91 -2.07 -11.67 -2.35
C ILE A 91 -0.94 -10.70 -2.72
N CYS A 92 -0.14 -10.31 -1.72
CA CYS A 92 1.21 -9.81 -1.86
C CYS A 92 2.18 -10.93 -1.45
N ALA A 93 2.78 -11.62 -2.42
CA ALA A 93 3.67 -12.75 -2.15
C ALA A 93 5.09 -12.25 -1.79
N PRO A 94 5.84 -12.97 -0.91
CA PRO A 94 7.22 -12.62 -0.53
C PRO A 94 8.20 -12.77 -1.70
N ASP A 95 7.89 -13.64 -2.64
CA ASP A 95 8.65 -13.84 -3.88
C ASP A 95 7.67 -13.87 -5.08
N PRO A 96 7.76 -12.91 -6.00
CA PRO A 96 6.94 -12.90 -7.22
C PRO A 96 7.02 -14.17 -8.05
N ARG A 97 8.13 -14.94 -7.96
CA ARG A 97 8.34 -16.21 -8.67
C ARG A 97 7.48 -17.37 -8.16
N LEU A 98 6.76 -17.19 -7.05
CA LEU A 98 5.69 -18.11 -6.62
C LEU A 98 4.48 -18.07 -7.56
N GLY A 99 4.45 -17.12 -8.48
CA GLY A 99 3.35 -16.90 -9.43
C GLY A 99 2.81 -18.15 -10.12
N PRO A 100 3.66 -19.02 -10.73
CA PRO A 100 3.16 -20.25 -11.38
C PRO A 100 2.40 -21.18 -10.43
N ALA A 101 2.91 -21.38 -9.21
CA ALA A 101 2.25 -22.25 -8.21
C ALA A 101 0.91 -21.65 -7.75
N ILE A 102 0.86 -20.33 -7.55
CA ILE A 102 -0.35 -19.61 -7.17
C ILE A 102 -1.38 -19.65 -8.32
N ALA A 103 -0.95 -19.44 -9.56
CA ALA A 103 -1.82 -19.48 -10.74
C ALA A 103 -2.42 -20.88 -10.93
N ASP A 104 -1.59 -21.93 -10.84
CA ASP A 104 -2.02 -23.33 -10.95
C ASP A 104 -3.02 -23.70 -9.84
N PHE A 105 -2.78 -23.23 -8.61
CA PHE A 105 -3.73 -23.39 -7.52
C PHE A 105 -5.10 -22.77 -7.87
N GLY A 106 -5.14 -21.55 -8.40
CA GLY A 106 -6.38 -20.90 -8.81
C GLY A 106 -7.12 -21.68 -9.90
N VAL A 107 -6.38 -22.18 -10.89
CA VAL A 107 -6.96 -23.03 -11.97
C VAL A 107 -7.58 -24.32 -11.41
N ARG A 108 -6.86 -25.02 -10.53
CA ARG A 108 -7.31 -26.31 -9.96
C ARG A 108 -8.49 -26.16 -9.01
N THR A 109 -8.54 -25.09 -8.24
CA THR A 109 -9.54 -24.88 -7.17
C THR A 109 -10.73 -24.02 -7.58
N GLY A 110 -10.61 -23.24 -8.66
CA GLY A 110 -11.57 -22.25 -9.07
C GLY A 110 -11.52 -20.94 -8.24
N ILE A 111 -10.60 -20.83 -7.27
CA ILE A 111 -10.40 -19.62 -6.46
C ILE A 111 -9.87 -18.50 -7.37
N LYS A 112 -10.55 -17.36 -7.39
CA LYS A 112 -10.13 -16.17 -8.13
C LYS A 112 -8.93 -15.53 -7.44
N ILE A 113 -7.91 -15.14 -8.21
CA ILE A 113 -6.65 -14.59 -7.67
C ILE A 113 -6.43 -13.17 -8.20
N LEU A 114 -6.09 -12.24 -7.30
CA LEU A 114 -5.67 -10.87 -7.58
C LEU A 114 -4.38 -10.61 -6.81
N SER A 115 -3.33 -10.20 -7.49
CA SER A 115 -2.09 -9.78 -6.81
C SER A 115 -2.15 -8.31 -6.45
N VAL A 116 -1.57 -7.96 -5.29
CA VAL A 116 -1.47 -6.60 -4.78
C VAL A 116 -0.01 -6.27 -4.44
N ASP A 117 0.39 -5.02 -4.52
CA ASP A 117 1.73 -4.46 -4.33
C ASP A 117 2.77 -5.02 -5.30
N ASP A 118 3.16 -6.29 -5.13
CA ASP A 118 4.14 -6.95 -5.97
C ASP A 118 3.46 -7.84 -7.00
N ARG A 119 3.82 -7.63 -8.27
CA ARG A 119 3.25 -8.37 -9.38
C ARG A 119 3.84 -9.78 -9.47
N LEU A 120 2.98 -10.78 -9.52
CA LEU A 120 3.40 -12.17 -9.71
C LEU A 120 3.99 -12.38 -11.10
N THR A 121 5.12 -13.10 -11.14
CA THR A 121 5.86 -13.38 -12.38
C THR A 121 5.90 -14.87 -12.69
N GLY A 122 5.97 -15.20 -13.97
CA GLY A 122 6.21 -16.54 -14.46
C GLY A 122 7.67 -16.97 -14.36
N SER A 123 7.98 -18.17 -14.82
CA SER A 123 9.33 -18.75 -14.82
C SER A 123 10.36 -17.95 -15.63
N THR A 124 9.92 -17.14 -16.58
CA THR A 124 10.77 -16.26 -17.39
C THR A 124 10.97 -14.87 -16.77
N GLY A 125 10.37 -14.60 -15.59
CA GLY A 125 10.33 -13.28 -14.97
C GLY A 125 9.27 -12.33 -15.56
N ALA A 126 8.55 -12.73 -16.61
CA ALA A 126 7.47 -11.94 -17.17
C ALA A 126 6.22 -11.98 -16.25
N PRO A 127 5.43 -10.91 -16.19
CA PRO A 127 4.18 -10.87 -15.47
C PRO A 127 3.19 -11.95 -15.91
N ILE A 128 2.46 -12.55 -14.96
CA ILE A 128 1.40 -13.52 -15.27
C ILE A 128 0.15 -12.77 -15.69
N ALA A 129 -0.12 -12.71 -17.01
CA ALA A 129 -1.24 -11.96 -17.57
C ALA A 129 -2.64 -12.46 -17.13
N SER A 130 -2.74 -13.73 -16.72
CA SER A 130 -4.00 -14.32 -16.24
C SER A 130 -4.41 -13.86 -14.85
N ILE A 131 -3.51 -13.25 -14.07
CA ILE A 131 -3.78 -12.75 -12.72
C ILE A 131 -3.86 -11.22 -12.78
N PRO A 132 -5.02 -10.60 -12.48
CA PRO A 132 -5.11 -9.15 -12.32
C PRO A 132 -4.17 -8.66 -11.23
N HIS A 133 -3.68 -7.43 -11.38
CA HIS A 133 -2.72 -6.83 -10.46
C HIS A 133 -3.15 -5.42 -10.07
N VAL A 134 -3.06 -5.11 -8.78
CA VAL A 134 -3.13 -3.74 -8.24
C VAL A 134 -1.80 -3.42 -7.59
N GLY A 135 -1.12 -2.43 -8.11
CA GLY A 135 0.20 -2.03 -7.62
C GLY A 135 0.38 -0.51 -7.59
N ILE A 136 1.59 -0.08 -7.27
CA ILE A 136 1.99 1.33 -7.36
C ILE A 136 2.70 1.59 -8.68
N SER A 137 2.52 2.78 -9.24
CA SER A 137 3.36 3.26 -10.33
C SER A 137 4.61 3.94 -9.76
N ALA A 138 5.67 3.18 -9.44
CA ALA A 138 6.89 3.71 -8.84
C ALA A 138 7.45 4.90 -9.63
N VAL A 139 7.50 4.79 -10.96
CA VAL A 139 7.95 5.87 -11.85
C VAL A 139 7.03 7.09 -11.76
N ALA A 140 5.71 6.91 -11.81
CA ALA A 140 4.76 8.04 -11.75
C ALA A 140 4.75 8.71 -10.37
N ILE A 141 4.84 7.92 -9.29
CA ILE A 141 4.97 8.44 -7.91
C ILE A 141 6.24 9.29 -7.78
N GLY A 142 7.36 8.80 -8.33
CA GLY A 142 8.59 9.56 -8.40
C GLY A 142 8.43 10.84 -9.23
N ALA A 143 7.80 10.77 -10.39
CA ALA A 143 7.53 11.94 -11.21
C ALA A 143 6.71 13.00 -10.45
N THR A 144 5.67 12.59 -9.72
CA THR A 144 4.89 13.50 -8.85
C THR A 144 5.79 14.20 -7.82
N ALA A 145 6.73 13.49 -7.20
CA ALA A 145 7.67 14.09 -6.26
C ALA A 145 8.60 15.13 -6.95
N GLY A 146 9.12 14.79 -8.13
CA GLY A 146 9.95 15.71 -8.93
C GLY A 146 9.19 16.94 -9.40
N GLU A 147 7.97 16.77 -9.89
CA GLU A 147 7.07 17.86 -10.31
C GLU A 147 6.73 18.79 -9.14
N ALA A 148 6.44 18.24 -7.97
CA ALA A 148 6.19 19.02 -6.76
C ALA A 148 7.43 19.85 -6.35
N ALA A 149 8.62 19.25 -6.37
CA ALA A 149 9.87 19.94 -6.07
C ALA A 149 10.15 21.06 -7.10
N LEU A 150 9.89 20.80 -8.38
CA LEU A 150 10.05 21.78 -9.46
C LEU A 150 9.06 22.95 -9.31
N ALA A 151 7.80 22.67 -9.03
CA ALA A 151 6.78 23.70 -8.80
C ALA A 151 7.15 24.58 -7.62
N GLU A 152 7.61 24.00 -6.52
CA GLU A 152 8.01 24.73 -5.33
C GLU A 152 9.30 25.53 -5.57
N SER A 153 10.29 25.01 -6.30
CA SER A 153 11.50 25.77 -6.64
C SER A 153 11.20 27.01 -7.48
N ARG A 154 10.29 26.88 -8.44
CA ARG A 154 9.78 28.02 -9.23
C ARG A 154 9.01 29.03 -8.37
N ARG A 155 8.17 28.55 -7.45
CA ARG A 155 7.43 29.40 -6.52
C ARG A 155 8.37 30.21 -5.60
N ARG A 156 9.52 29.60 -5.21
CA ARG A 156 10.60 30.28 -4.44
C ARG A 156 11.47 31.18 -5.30
N GLY A 157 11.29 31.22 -6.62
CA GLY A 157 12.10 32.01 -7.54
C GLY A 157 13.53 31.49 -7.69
N TRP A 158 13.74 30.18 -7.53
CA TRP A 158 15.07 29.58 -7.67
C TRP A 158 15.49 29.52 -9.14
N ASP A 159 16.74 29.81 -9.41
CA ASP A 159 17.35 29.57 -10.71
C ASP A 159 17.67 28.07 -10.89
N LEU A 160 16.94 27.44 -11.81
CA LEU A 160 17.06 26.00 -12.07
C LEU A 160 18.46 25.60 -12.59
N SER A 161 19.19 26.55 -13.21
CA SER A 161 20.54 26.29 -13.74
C SER A 161 21.61 26.19 -12.67
N SER A 162 21.35 26.73 -11.49
CA SER A 162 22.32 26.85 -10.38
C SER A 162 21.98 26.03 -9.14
N LEU A 163 20.74 25.51 -9.02
CA LEU A 163 20.38 24.63 -7.91
C LEU A 163 21.06 23.25 -8.02
N GLY A 164 21.18 22.55 -6.89
CA GLY A 164 21.59 21.14 -6.86
C GLY A 164 20.41 20.22 -6.58
N VAL A 165 20.42 19.03 -7.17
CA VAL A 165 19.50 17.94 -6.85
C VAL A 165 20.27 16.81 -6.21
N LEU A 166 20.02 16.53 -4.96
CA LEU A 166 20.56 15.39 -4.23
C LEU A 166 19.62 14.20 -4.41
N ARG A 167 20.02 13.20 -5.21
CA ARG A 167 19.34 11.93 -5.30
C ARG A 167 19.93 10.93 -4.32
N ILE A 168 19.25 10.64 -3.23
CA ILE A 168 19.69 9.63 -2.26
C ILE A 168 19.24 8.27 -2.82
N ALA A 169 20.21 7.53 -3.37
CA ALA A 169 19.98 6.37 -4.21
C ALA A 169 20.10 5.05 -3.45
N HIS A 170 19.19 4.11 -3.73
CA HIS A 170 19.30 2.70 -3.33
C HIS A 170 18.90 1.82 -4.53
N ASP A 171 19.74 1.82 -5.57
CA ASP A 171 19.40 1.29 -6.90
C ASP A 171 19.37 -0.25 -6.97
N SER A 172 19.83 -0.95 -5.93
CA SER A 172 19.64 -2.40 -5.78
C SER A 172 18.17 -2.79 -5.59
N LEU A 173 17.34 -1.86 -5.10
CA LEU A 173 15.90 -2.00 -5.00
C LEU A 173 15.25 -1.34 -6.23
N GLU A 174 14.66 -2.15 -7.11
CA GLU A 174 14.08 -1.68 -8.37
C GLU A 174 13.04 -0.57 -8.17
N THR A 175 12.09 -0.76 -7.26
CA THR A 175 11.08 0.25 -6.94
C THR A 175 11.68 1.55 -6.40
N GLY A 176 12.76 1.46 -5.63
CA GLY A 176 13.50 2.62 -5.11
C GLY A 176 14.20 3.40 -6.21
N ARG A 177 14.87 2.67 -7.13
CA ARG A 177 15.47 3.25 -8.34
C ARG A 177 14.42 3.93 -9.21
N ASP A 178 13.30 3.27 -9.48
CA ASP A 178 12.24 3.79 -10.35
C ASP A 178 11.59 5.04 -9.77
N ARG A 179 11.38 5.12 -8.46
CA ARG A 179 10.91 6.32 -7.77
C ARG A 179 11.89 7.48 -7.96
N THR A 180 13.16 7.29 -7.59
CA THR A 180 14.14 8.38 -7.66
C THR A 180 14.45 8.80 -9.09
N MET A 181 14.51 7.86 -10.04
CA MET A 181 14.71 8.17 -11.46
C MET A 181 13.46 8.82 -12.10
N GLY A 182 12.26 8.47 -11.65
CA GLY A 182 11.03 9.16 -12.06
C GLY A 182 11.08 10.65 -11.67
N ALA A 183 11.49 10.94 -10.44
CA ALA A 183 11.64 12.31 -9.96
C ALA A 183 12.73 13.08 -10.72
N VAL A 184 13.89 12.48 -10.94
CA VAL A 184 14.98 13.08 -11.72
C VAL A 184 14.53 13.41 -13.13
N ARG A 185 13.86 12.46 -13.83
CA ARG A 185 13.34 12.70 -15.18
C ARG A 185 12.37 13.88 -15.24
N ALA A 186 11.48 14.02 -14.25
CA ALA A 186 10.55 15.14 -14.17
C ALA A 186 11.28 16.47 -14.00
N LEU A 187 12.30 16.53 -13.12
CA LEU A 187 13.12 17.73 -12.93
C LEU A 187 13.89 18.12 -14.19
N VAL A 188 14.53 17.15 -14.84
CA VAL A 188 15.29 17.41 -16.08
C VAL A 188 14.38 17.87 -17.21
N ALA A 189 13.22 17.21 -17.40
CA ALA A 189 12.20 17.63 -18.35
C ALA A 189 11.68 19.05 -18.04
N GLY A 190 11.68 19.43 -16.76
CA GLY A 190 11.29 20.74 -16.28
C GLY A 190 12.36 21.82 -16.39
N GLY A 191 13.57 21.50 -16.86
CA GLY A 191 14.65 22.46 -17.14
C GLY A 191 15.82 22.44 -16.16
N VAL A 192 15.86 21.50 -15.22
CA VAL A 192 17.05 21.30 -14.36
C VAL A 192 18.14 20.61 -15.19
N PRO A 193 19.37 21.16 -15.30
CA PRO A 193 20.43 20.53 -16.04
C PRO A 193 20.85 19.18 -15.46
N GLN A 194 21.19 18.21 -16.30
CA GLN A 194 21.58 16.86 -15.88
C GLN A 194 22.85 16.84 -15.01
N ASP A 195 23.76 17.76 -15.22
CA ASP A 195 25.01 17.93 -14.42
C ASP A 195 24.77 18.51 -13.04
N ARG A 196 23.54 18.91 -12.72
CA ARG A 196 23.09 19.35 -11.41
C ARG A 196 22.48 18.23 -10.55
N ILE A 197 22.48 16.99 -11.07
CA ILE A 197 22.02 15.81 -10.32
C ILE A 197 23.23 15.16 -9.65
N PHE A 198 23.17 15.06 -8.33
CA PHE A 198 24.22 14.49 -7.49
C PHE A 198 23.72 13.24 -6.79
N ASP A 199 24.29 12.09 -7.11
CA ASP A 199 23.95 10.83 -6.48
C ASP A 199 24.63 10.67 -5.11
N ALA A 200 23.85 10.25 -4.12
CA ALA A 200 24.30 9.84 -2.79
C ALA A 200 23.87 8.39 -2.54
N PRO A 201 24.69 7.38 -2.91
CA PRO A 201 24.36 5.99 -2.67
C PRO A 201 24.29 5.68 -1.16
N GLN A 202 23.13 5.19 -0.69
CA GLN A 202 22.92 4.77 0.69
C GLN A 202 22.97 3.24 0.81
N ARG A 203 23.33 2.76 2.01
CA ARG A 203 23.40 1.32 2.31
C ARG A 203 22.10 0.78 2.88
N THR A 204 21.43 1.58 3.70
CA THR A 204 20.13 1.28 4.34
C THR A 204 19.12 2.34 3.93
N THR A 205 17.83 2.02 4.01
CA THR A 205 16.74 2.91 3.53
C THR A 205 16.10 3.71 4.67
N ASP A 206 16.83 3.87 5.77
CA ASP A 206 16.45 4.62 6.96
C ASP A 206 17.06 6.03 6.98
N THR A 207 16.67 6.81 7.98
CA THR A 207 17.11 8.20 8.15
C THR A 207 18.64 8.31 8.39
N GLU A 208 19.23 7.37 9.13
CA GLU A 208 20.67 7.40 9.46
C GLU A 208 21.53 7.08 8.23
N GLY A 209 21.17 6.04 7.48
CA GLY A 209 21.85 5.68 6.24
C GLY A 209 21.78 6.79 5.20
N ALA A 210 20.63 7.46 5.10
CA ALA A 210 20.44 8.60 4.21
C ALA A 210 21.26 9.82 4.65
N PHE A 211 21.28 10.14 5.94
CA PHE A 211 22.13 11.21 6.50
C PHE A 211 23.60 10.98 6.16
N THR A 212 24.08 9.77 6.40
CA THR A 212 25.47 9.38 6.15
C THR A 212 25.84 9.48 4.66
N ALA A 213 24.93 9.14 3.77
CA ALA A 213 25.15 9.24 2.33
C ALA A 213 25.08 10.70 1.83
N ALA A 214 24.17 11.51 2.35
CA ALA A 214 23.89 12.87 1.93
C ALA A 214 24.98 13.86 2.34
N ALA A 215 25.48 13.80 3.59
CA ALA A 215 26.36 14.79 4.17
C ALA A 215 27.64 15.03 3.34
N PRO A 216 28.37 14.02 2.84
CA PRO A 216 29.57 14.25 2.03
C PRO A 216 29.26 14.94 0.69
N VAL A 217 28.10 14.65 0.08
CA VAL A 217 27.69 15.24 -1.20
C VAL A 217 27.35 16.71 -1.02
N LEU A 218 26.53 17.02 -0.03
CA LEU A 218 26.18 18.41 0.31
C LEU A 218 27.41 19.24 0.69
N THR A 219 28.37 18.65 1.43
CA THR A 219 29.63 19.33 1.79
C THR A 219 30.46 19.68 0.56
N ARG A 220 30.59 18.76 -0.41
CA ARG A 220 31.32 19.04 -1.66
C ARG A 220 30.62 20.06 -2.55
N GLY A 221 29.30 20.15 -2.46
CA GLY A 221 28.50 21.14 -3.19
C GLY A 221 28.35 22.47 -2.46
N GLY A 222 29.35 22.90 -1.65
CA GLY A 222 29.28 24.10 -0.81
C GLY A 222 28.99 25.42 -1.54
N ASP A 223 29.24 25.50 -2.84
CA ASP A 223 28.90 26.66 -3.68
C ASP A 223 27.44 26.68 -4.15
N ILE A 224 26.70 25.59 -3.94
CA ILE A 224 25.31 25.47 -4.34
C ILE A 224 24.41 26.00 -3.22
N ALA A 225 23.71 27.09 -3.49
CA ALA A 225 22.88 27.76 -2.49
C ALA A 225 21.56 27.05 -2.22
N ASN A 226 20.98 26.38 -3.21
CA ASN A 226 19.63 25.77 -3.13
C ASN A 226 19.67 24.30 -3.50
N TRP A 227 19.00 23.46 -2.71
CA TRP A 227 18.99 22.02 -2.90
C TRP A 227 17.60 21.43 -2.94
N ILE A 228 17.34 20.61 -3.96
CA ILE A 228 16.24 19.65 -3.97
C ILE A 228 16.77 18.31 -3.46
N ILE A 229 16.09 17.69 -2.51
CA ILE A 229 16.45 16.40 -1.92
C ILE A 229 15.36 15.38 -2.25
N LEU A 230 15.77 14.30 -2.92
CA LEU A 230 14.91 13.20 -3.35
C LEU A 230 15.39 11.87 -2.77
N GLY A 231 14.47 10.98 -2.45
CA GLY A 231 14.76 9.65 -1.96
C GLY A 231 13.63 8.68 -2.30
N LEU A 232 13.83 7.41 -1.99
CA LEU A 232 12.85 6.37 -2.31
C LEU A 232 11.66 6.35 -1.32
N ASN A 233 11.83 6.90 -0.12
CA ASN A 233 10.84 7.00 0.95
C ASN A 233 11.04 8.29 1.76
N ASP A 234 10.15 8.54 2.71
CA ASP A 234 10.20 9.72 3.58
C ASP A 234 11.42 9.73 4.49
N GLU A 235 11.76 8.59 5.09
CA GLU A 235 12.89 8.44 6.02
C GLU A 235 14.20 8.85 5.33
N THR A 236 14.37 8.45 4.08
CA THR A 236 15.52 8.81 3.26
C THR A 236 15.60 10.33 3.05
N VAL A 237 14.49 10.97 2.71
CA VAL A 237 14.46 12.42 2.48
C VAL A 237 14.64 13.19 3.79
N VAL A 238 14.03 12.73 4.88
CA VAL A 238 14.27 13.30 6.23
C VAL A 238 15.73 13.23 6.58
N GLY A 239 16.41 12.10 6.33
CA GLY A 239 17.88 11.98 6.57
C GLY A 239 18.69 12.98 5.76
N GLY A 240 18.37 13.18 4.48
CA GLY A 240 19.01 14.19 3.64
C GLY A 240 18.77 15.62 4.14
N VAL A 241 17.54 15.93 4.55
CA VAL A 241 17.19 17.23 5.16
C VAL A 241 17.98 17.46 6.45
N ARG A 242 18.11 16.44 7.32
CA ARG A 242 18.93 16.54 8.54
C ARG A 242 20.41 16.78 8.24
N ALA A 243 20.93 16.18 7.15
CA ALA A 243 22.30 16.44 6.71
C ALA A 243 22.48 17.90 6.27
N ALA A 244 21.52 18.47 5.54
CA ALA A 244 21.51 19.88 5.15
C ALA A 244 21.44 20.81 6.38
N GLU A 245 20.57 20.50 7.35
CA GLU A 245 20.47 21.23 8.63
C GLU A 245 21.80 21.19 9.41
N GLY A 246 22.47 20.04 9.44
CA GLY A 246 23.79 19.87 10.06
C GLY A 246 24.87 20.78 9.44
N LEU A 247 24.75 21.08 8.15
CA LEU A 247 25.57 22.03 7.43
C LEU A 247 25.07 23.49 7.53
N ARG A 248 24.03 23.73 8.34
CA ARG A 248 23.39 25.03 8.55
C ARG A 248 22.76 25.64 7.30
N LEU A 249 22.36 24.81 6.33
CA LEU A 249 21.57 25.29 5.21
C LEU A 249 20.17 25.70 5.73
N PRO A 250 19.73 26.95 5.45
CA PRO A 250 18.39 27.40 5.85
C PRO A 250 17.31 26.54 5.22
N ALA A 251 16.20 26.30 5.92
CA ALA A 251 15.05 25.56 5.39
C ALA A 251 14.48 26.17 4.09
N ALA A 252 14.63 27.49 3.93
CA ALA A 252 14.25 28.19 2.70
C ALA A 252 15.10 27.80 1.47
N GLN A 253 16.26 27.24 1.66
CA GLN A 253 17.20 26.79 0.63
C GLN A 253 17.15 25.28 0.37
N VAL A 254 16.22 24.56 1.02
CA VAL A 254 16.06 23.11 0.88
C VAL A 254 14.62 22.77 0.53
N ILE A 255 14.43 21.91 -0.48
CA ILE A 255 13.13 21.31 -0.83
C ILE A 255 13.31 19.80 -0.82
N GLY A 256 12.88 19.14 0.25
CA GLY A 256 12.81 17.70 0.36
C GLY A 256 11.41 17.21 0.01
N VAL A 257 11.29 16.27 -0.92
CA VAL A 257 10.00 15.63 -1.24
C VAL A 257 10.14 14.13 -1.03
N GLY A 258 9.43 13.63 -0.02
CA GLY A 258 9.42 12.22 0.36
C GLY A 258 8.36 11.42 -0.39
N ILE A 259 8.29 10.12 -0.08
CA ILE A 259 7.30 9.17 -0.61
C ILE A 259 6.91 8.22 0.52
N GLY A 260 5.61 8.07 0.73
CA GLY A 260 5.02 7.16 1.71
C GLY A 260 3.91 7.80 2.52
N GLY A 261 4.10 9.03 3.01
CA GLY A 261 3.22 9.65 4.00
C GLY A 261 3.45 9.05 5.39
N SER A 262 4.68 8.65 5.68
CA SER A 262 5.07 7.99 6.94
C SER A 262 4.92 8.91 8.15
N GLN A 263 5.00 8.32 9.34
CA GLN A 263 4.99 9.10 10.58
C GLN A 263 6.14 10.10 10.66
N ALA A 264 7.30 9.79 10.07
CA ALA A 264 8.44 10.71 10.00
C ALA A 264 8.11 11.95 9.15
N ALA A 265 7.44 11.74 7.99
CA ALA A 265 6.97 12.84 7.14
C ALA A 265 5.92 13.69 7.86
N ILE A 266 4.92 13.05 8.47
CA ILE A 266 3.86 13.75 9.21
C ILE A 266 4.44 14.57 10.36
N ALA A 267 5.36 14.00 11.14
CA ALA A 267 6.02 14.71 12.22
C ALA A 267 6.80 15.95 11.74
N ASP A 268 7.42 15.87 10.54
CA ASP A 268 8.10 17.03 9.94
C ASP A 268 7.10 18.10 9.43
N LEU A 269 6.00 17.67 8.82
CA LEU A 269 4.93 18.58 8.38
C LEU A 269 4.20 19.26 9.56
N GLU A 270 4.18 18.65 10.74
CA GLU A 270 3.53 19.19 11.94
C GLU A 270 4.39 20.20 12.71
N LYS A 271 5.69 20.25 12.48
CA LYS A 271 6.58 21.18 13.22
C LYS A 271 6.11 22.63 13.09
N PRO A 272 6.10 23.40 14.17
CA PRO A 272 5.71 24.82 14.12
C PRO A 272 6.55 25.63 13.11
N THR A 273 7.87 25.36 13.09
CA THR A 273 8.79 25.98 12.12
C THR A 273 9.01 25.01 10.96
N PRO A 274 8.80 25.45 9.70
CA PRO A 274 9.11 24.63 8.54
C PRO A 274 10.56 24.18 8.52
N THR A 275 10.79 22.93 8.15
CA THR A 275 12.11 22.38 7.84
C THR A 275 12.34 22.39 6.33
N GLY A 276 13.47 21.84 5.86
CA GLY A 276 13.67 21.57 4.44
C GLY A 276 12.75 20.46 3.89
N PHE A 277 12.06 19.68 4.73
CA PHE A 277 11.06 18.69 4.28
C PHE A 277 9.78 19.43 3.87
N PHE A 278 9.54 19.48 2.57
CA PHE A 278 8.46 20.27 1.97
C PHE A 278 7.15 19.48 1.86
N ALA A 279 7.22 18.26 1.30
CA ALA A 279 6.05 17.47 0.97
C ALA A 279 6.37 15.96 0.96
N SER A 280 5.34 15.13 0.92
CA SER A 280 5.44 13.69 0.66
C SER A 280 4.40 13.26 -0.36
N VAL A 281 4.70 12.24 -1.16
CA VAL A 281 3.73 11.56 -2.00
C VAL A 281 3.16 10.39 -1.21
N LEU A 282 1.99 10.59 -0.61
CA LEU A 282 1.28 9.60 0.20
C LEU A 282 0.91 8.39 -0.66
N LEU A 283 1.20 7.20 -0.18
CA LEU A 283 0.70 5.93 -0.72
C LEU A 283 -0.60 5.56 0.00
N SER A 284 -1.61 5.10 -0.75
CA SER A 284 -2.92 4.81 -0.20
C SER A 284 -3.08 3.32 0.10
N ALA A 285 -2.89 2.92 1.35
CA ALA A 285 -3.21 1.58 1.83
C ALA A 285 -4.70 1.24 1.68
N ARG A 286 -5.58 2.27 1.70
CA ARG A 286 -7.01 2.12 1.41
C ARG A 286 -7.26 1.53 0.03
N ARG A 287 -6.59 2.05 -1.01
CA ARG A 287 -6.74 1.54 -2.38
C ARG A 287 -6.26 0.10 -2.50
N HIS A 288 -5.20 -0.25 -1.80
CA HIS A 288 -4.64 -1.60 -1.81
C HIS A 288 -5.47 -2.57 -0.96
N GLY A 289 -6.00 -2.16 0.18
CA GLY A 289 -6.82 -3.00 1.04
C GLY A 289 -8.30 -3.01 0.64
N TYR A 290 -8.97 -1.84 0.69
CA TYR A 290 -10.41 -1.74 0.46
C TYR A 290 -10.78 -1.99 -1.00
N ASP A 291 -10.16 -1.24 -1.95
CA ASP A 291 -10.60 -1.30 -3.34
C ASP A 291 -10.28 -2.66 -3.99
N THR A 292 -9.14 -3.31 -3.64
CA THR A 292 -8.82 -4.67 -4.11
C THR A 292 -9.79 -5.72 -3.55
N SER A 293 -10.14 -5.62 -2.27
CA SER A 293 -11.09 -6.53 -1.64
C SER A 293 -12.50 -6.35 -2.22
N ALA A 294 -12.92 -5.11 -2.45
CA ALA A 294 -14.19 -4.79 -3.10
C ALA A 294 -14.22 -5.24 -4.56
N ALA A 295 -13.11 -5.11 -5.29
CA ALA A 295 -12.99 -5.61 -6.66
C ALA A 295 -13.06 -7.15 -6.71
N MET A 296 -12.40 -7.84 -5.77
CA MET A 296 -12.50 -9.29 -5.63
C MET A 296 -13.93 -9.74 -5.30
N TYR A 297 -14.60 -9.05 -4.38
CA TYR A 297 -15.99 -9.33 -4.04
C TYR A 297 -16.90 -9.25 -5.27
N ARG A 298 -16.84 -8.14 -6.04
CA ARG A 298 -17.61 -7.98 -7.28
C ARG A 298 -17.24 -9.02 -8.34
N TRP A 299 -15.98 -9.44 -8.39
CA TRP A 299 -15.59 -10.52 -9.31
C TRP A 299 -16.23 -11.86 -8.93
N ILE A 300 -16.40 -12.11 -7.64
CA ILE A 300 -17.06 -13.33 -7.14
C ILE A 300 -18.58 -13.27 -7.39
N THR A 301 -19.24 -12.18 -6.98
CA THR A 301 -20.70 -12.05 -6.98
C THR A 301 -21.29 -11.71 -8.35
N ASP A 302 -20.66 -10.76 -9.05
CA ASP A 302 -21.22 -10.16 -10.27
C ASP A 302 -20.50 -10.65 -11.54
N GLY A 303 -19.42 -11.42 -11.39
CA GLY A 303 -18.56 -11.85 -12.50
C GLY A 303 -17.68 -10.71 -13.09
N VAL A 304 -17.67 -9.53 -12.49
CA VAL A 304 -16.90 -8.37 -12.97
C VAL A 304 -15.43 -8.53 -12.62
N ARG A 305 -14.68 -9.06 -13.59
CA ARG A 305 -13.23 -9.25 -13.41
C ARG A 305 -12.51 -7.91 -13.35
N PRO A 306 -11.55 -7.70 -12.38
CA PRO A 306 -10.70 -6.53 -12.36
C PRO A 306 -9.87 -6.37 -13.64
N PRO A 307 -9.47 -5.13 -14.00
CA PRO A 307 -8.54 -4.89 -15.10
C PRO A 307 -7.26 -5.73 -14.96
N PRO A 308 -6.57 -6.07 -16.04
CA PRO A 308 -5.32 -6.81 -15.99
C PRO A 308 -4.26 -6.13 -15.11
N GLU A 309 -4.28 -4.81 -15.09
CA GLU A 309 -3.41 -3.98 -14.25
C GLU A 309 -4.15 -2.71 -13.81
N THR A 310 -3.99 -2.37 -12.53
CA THR A 310 -4.41 -1.09 -11.95
C THR A 310 -3.22 -0.54 -11.18
N LEU A 311 -2.67 0.58 -11.63
CA LEU A 311 -1.59 1.26 -10.93
C LEU A 311 -2.15 2.43 -10.15
N THR A 312 -1.95 2.43 -8.83
CA THR A 312 -2.41 3.51 -7.96
C THR A 312 -1.40 4.66 -8.00
N PRO A 313 -1.85 5.89 -8.29
CA PRO A 313 -1.01 7.06 -8.15
C PRO A 313 -0.84 7.42 -6.67
N GLY A 314 0.24 8.11 -6.35
CA GLY A 314 0.39 8.74 -5.05
C GLY A 314 -0.43 10.03 -4.97
N ILE A 315 -0.64 10.50 -3.74
CA ILE A 315 -1.33 11.76 -3.44
C ILE A 315 -0.32 12.70 -2.81
N LEU A 316 -0.08 13.86 -3.44
CA LEU A 316 0.83 14.85 -2.86
C LEU A 316 0.23 15.45 -1.59
N ILE A 317 0.94 15.29 -0.47
CA ILE A 317 0.62 15.94 0.79
C ILE A 317 1.72 16.90 1.20
N ASP A 318 1.31 18.05 1.69
CA ASP A 318 2.17 19.10 2.23
C ASP A 318 1.59 19.63 3.53
N ARG A 319 2.26 20.64 4.09
CA ARG A 319 1.84 21.30 5.34
C ARG A 319 0.42 21.88 5.29
N GLY A 320 -0.06 22.27 4.11
CA GLY A 320 -1.38 22.89 3.92
C GLY A 320 -2.53 21.89 3.83
N ASN A 321 -2.26 20.67 3.34
CA ASN A 321 -3.33 19.73 3.00
C ASN A 321 -3.27 18.37 3.72
N PHE A 322 -2.15 17.97 4.35
CA PHE A 322 -1.95 16.61 4.84
C PHE A 322 -3.05 16.11 5.78
N ARG A 323 -3.56 16.97 6.70
CA ARG A 323 -4.62 16.56 7.64
C ARG A 323 -5.93 16.23 6.94
N ALA A 324 -6.30 17.03 5.95
CA ALA A 324 -7.52 16.81 5.17
C ALA A 324 -7.41 15.53 4.32
N VAL A 325 -6.26 15.33 3.67
CA VAL A 325 -6.01 14.14 2.85
C VAL A 325 -5.99 12.88 3.70
N LEU A 326 -5.27 12.88 4.83
CA LEU A 326 -5.24 11.73 5.75
C LEU A 326 -6.62 11.39 6.30
N ALA A 327 -7.46 12.40 6.60
CA ALA A 327 -8.83 12.17 7.05
C ALA A 327 -9.69 11.53 5.96
N GLN A 328 -9.51 11.92 4.68
CA GLN A 328 -10.21 11.29 3.54
C GLN A 328 -9.74 9.86 3.30
N GLU A 329 -8.45 9.60 3.40
CA GLU A 329 -7.89 8.25 3.24
C GLU A 329 -8.26 7.33 4.42
N ALA A 330 -8.52 7.90 5.60
CA ALA A 330 -8.98 7.15 6.77
C ALA A 330 -10.49 6.84 6.76
N ALA A 331 -11.29 7.52 5.97
CA ALA A 331 -12.73 7.29 5.85
C ALA A 331 -13.04 6.10 4.94
#